data_108c13d3519d4be8ff10d468b222220f
#
_entry.id   108c13d3519d4be8ff10d468b222220f
#
_cell.length_a   1.000
_cell.length_b   1.000
_cell.length_c   1.000
_cell.angle_alpha   90.00
_cell.angle_beta   90.00
_cell.angle_gamma   90.00
#
_symmetry.space_group_name_H-M   'P 1'
#
loop_
_entity.id
_entity.type
_entity.pdbx_description
1 polymer ?
#
loop_
_entity_poly.entity_id
_entity_poly.type
_entity_poly.pdbx_seq_one_letter_code
_entity_poly.pdbx_strand_id
1 'polypeptide(L)'
;MLRLLNQLNYTPPNLQLYNTDSCEVTFDSYNQMYRLSVEGEEWMSYRIKDHDQAYELYSHYDLANGHCICTGLGLGVRENWLLNKKEVSKLTVVEKSKEVIDYHRYINPKFFDNVEVIHMDAYEYKGKCDTLLLDHYEEDAVNDMLVLQNASEISKHIECDIMWMWTLERIVAGRTWQRSSKVGSYVSKTLIYNEIKTRFDLPLPDLTEEELELYYFMYNSKAISVHKQFSNYGS
;
A
#
# COMPACT_ATOMS: atom_id res chain seq x y z
N MET A 1 16.56 -10.50 -1.64
CA MET A 1 15.21 -9.94 -1.46
C MET A 1 14.31 -10.81 -0.59
N LEU A 2 13.93 -12.04 -0.98
CA LEU A 2 13.15 -12.97 -0.12
C LEU A 2 13.69 -13.13 1.31
N ARG A 3 15.03 -13.06 1.47
CA ARG A 3 15.67 -13.14 2.79
C ARG A 3 15.31 -11.96 3.71
N LEU A 4 15.07 -10.78 3.16
CA LEU A 4 14.65 -9.60 3.93
C LEU A 4 13.19 -9.74 4.39
N LEU A 5 12.27 -10.12 3.50
CA LEU A 5 10.87 -10.35 3.88
C LEU A 5 10.73 -11.45 4.95
N ASN A 6 11.54 -12.52 4.85
CA ASN A 6 11.58 -13.56 5.87
C ASN A 6 12.09 -13.04 7.23
N GLN A 7 13.04 -12.11 7.25
CA GLN A 7 13.51 -11.47 8.47
C GLN A 7 12.45 -10.55 9.11
N LEU A 8 11.54 -10.02 8.28
CA LEU A 8 10.45 -9.15 8.72
C LEU A 8 9.16 -9.92 9.06
N ASN A 9 9.22 -11.25 9.18
CA ASN A 9 8.07 -12.11 9.47
C ASN A 9 6.89 -11.89 8.50
N TYR A 10 7.19 -11.61 7.23
CA TYR A 10 6.15 -11.47 6.22
C TYR A 10 5.34 -12.75 6.10
N THR A 11 4.04 -12.62 6.25
CA THR A 11 3.08 -13.72 6.06
C THR A 11 2.20 -13.38 4.87
N PRO A 12 2.26 -14.15 3.78
CA PRO A 12 1.39 -13.93 2.64
C PRO A 12 -0.08 -14.13 3.04
N PRO A 13 -1.01 -13.42 2.38
CA PRO A 13 -2.44 -13.60 2.64
C PRO A 13 -2.89 -15.02 2.23
N ASN A 14 -3.86 -15.54 2.96
CA ASN A 14 -4.53 -16.79 2.57
C ASN A 14 -5.61 -16.48 1.53
N LEU A 15 -5.27 -16.60 0.25
CA LEU A 15 -6.16 -16.25 -0.86
C LEU A 15 -6.86 -17.49 -1.41
N GLN A 16 -8.12 -17.34 -1.79
CA GLN A 16 -8.94 -18.39 -2.41
C GLN A 16 -9.71 -17.80 -3.59
N LEU A 17 -10.11 -18.66 -4.51
CA LEU A 17 -11.00 -18.28 -5.60
C LEU A 17 -12.37 -17.90 -5.02
N TYR A 18 -12.96 -16.87 -5.61
CA TYR A 18 -14.26 -16.35 -5.20
C TYR A 18 -14.98 -15.80 -6.43
N ASN A 19 -16.28 -16.00 -6.50
CA ASN A 19 -17.06 -15.48 -7.62
C ASN A 19 -18.49 -15.22 -7.17
N THR A 20 -18.92 -13.97 -7.33
CA THR A 20 -20.29 -13.49 -7.22
C THR A 20 -20.60 -12.58 -8.41
N ASP A 21 -21.81 -12.08 -8.51
CA ASP A 21 -22.21 -11.16 -9.61
C ASP A 21 -21.40 -9.85 -9.59
N SER A 22 -20.87 -9.44 -8.43
CA SER A 22 -20.22 -8.13 -8.25
C SER A 22 -18.77 -8.21 -7.77
N CYS A 23 -18.27 -9.38 -7.34
CA CYS A 23 -16.88 -9.53 -6.87
C CYS A 23 -16.30 -10.87 -7.30
N GLU A 24 -15.13 -10.83 -7.90
CA GLU A 24 -14.43 -12.00 -8.36
C GLU A 24 -12.97 -12.00 -7.87
N VAL A 25 -12.50 -13.14 -7.38
CA VAL A 25 -11.09 -13.39 -7.15
C VAL A 25 -10.65 -14.57 -7.99
N THR A 26 -9.86 -14.31 -9.01
CA THR A 26 -9.32 -15.30 -9.94
C THR A 26 -7.86 -15.62 -9.66
N PHE A 27 -7.37 -16.73 -10.21
CA PHE A 27 -5.97 -17.11 -10.16
C PHE A 27 -5.44 -17.41 -11.56
N ASP A 28 -4.49 -16.59 -11.99
CA ASP A 28 -3.71 -16.81 -13.21
C ASP A 28 -2.55 -17.77 -12.90
N SER A 29 -2.68 -19.02 -13.32
CA SER A 29 -1.68 -20.06 -13.07
C SER A 29 -0.36 -19.84 -13.84
N TYR A 30 -0.39 -19.15 -14.97
CA TYR A 30 0.80 -18.85 -15.76
C TYR A 30 1.67 -17.80 -15.06
N ASN A 31 1.04 -16.72 -14.57
CA ASN A 31 1.72 -15.63 -13.87
C ASN A 31 1.81 -15.87 -12.35
N GLN A 32 1.21 -16.93 -11.83
CA GLN A 32 1.11 -17.23 -10.38
C GLN A 32 0.56 -16.03 -9.60
N MET A 33 -0.56 -15.48 -10.09
CA MET A 33 -1.10 -14.21 -9.61
C MET A 33 -2.60 -14.33 -9.31
N TYR A 34 -3.00 -13.86 -8.13
CA TYR A 34 -4.39 -13.56 -7.81
C TYR A 34 -4.78 -12.19 -8.33
N ARG A 35 -6.03 -12.08 -8.79
CA ARG A 35 -6.64 -10.80 -9.21
C ARG A 35 -7.96 -10.64 -8.50
N LEU A 36 -8.17 -9.47 -7.91
CA LEU A 36 -9.45 -9.04 -7.36
C LEU A 36 -10.11 -8.10 -8.34
N SER A 37 -11.32 -8.43 -8.76
CA SER A 37 -12.17 -7.56 -9.57
C SER A 37 -13.48 -7.28 -8.84
N VAL A 38 -13.94 -6.05 -8.89
CA VAL A 38 -15.22 -5.60 -8.35
C VAL A 38 -15.99 -4.90 -9.45
N GLU A 39 -17.25 -5.30 -9.64
CA GLU A 39 -18.11 -4.79 -10.73
C GLU A 39 -17.48 -4.91 -12.14
N GLY A 40 -16.63 -5.92 -12.34
CA GLY A 40 -15.95 -6.20 -13.61
C GLY A 40 -14.66 -5.41 -13.82
N GLU A 41 -14.27 -4.54 -12.91
CA GLU A 41 -12.99 -3.80 -12.94
C GLU A 41 -11.94 -4.45 -12.06
N GLU A 42 -10.70 -4.59 -12.55
CA GLU A 42 -9.57 -5.09 -11.76
C GLU A 42 -9.14 -4.01 -10.76
N TRP A 43 -9.26 -4.32 -9.46
CA TRP A 43 -8.89 -3.41 -8.39
C TRP A 43 -7.49 -3.68 -7.84
N MET A 44 -7.07 -4.95 -7.84
CA MET A 44 -5.81 -5.34 -7.24
C MET A 44 -5.32 -6.66 -7.81
N SER A 45 -4.01 -6.80 -7.92
CA SER A 45 -3.36 -8.09 -8.20
C SER A 45 -2.25 -8.40 -7.20
N TYR A 46 -2.04 -9.69 -6.90
CA TYR A 46 -0.99 -10.16 -6.00
C TYR A 46 -0.28 -11.37 -6.59
N ARG A 47 1.02 -11.26 -6.80
CA ARG A 47 1.85 -12.34 -7.33
C ARG A 47 2.52 -13.11 -6.22
N ILE A 48 2.13 -14.41 -6.06
CA ILE A 48 2.61 -15.25 -4.96
C ILE A 48 4.13 -15.46 -5.03
N LYS A 49 4.66 -15.72 -6.22
CA LYS A 49 6.06 -16.10 -6.42
C LYS A 49 7.03 -15.01 -6.01
N ASP A 50 6.70 -13.77 -6.31
CA ASP A 50 7.61 -12.64 -6.16
C ASP A 50 7.28 -11.78 -4.93
N HIS A 51 6.08 -11.96 -4.33
CA HIS A 51 5.57 -11.14 -3.23
C HIS A 51 5.66 -9.63 -3.54
N ASP A 52 5.39 -9.27 -4.80
CA ASP A 52 5.64 -7.93 -5.34
C ASP A 52 4.98 -6.82 -4.51
N GLN A 53 3.73 -7.01 -4.08
CA GLN A 53 3.05 -6.03 -3.26
C GLN A 53 3.62 -5.90 -1.84
N ALA A 54 4.22 -6.95 -1.28
CA ALA A 54 4.90 -6.82 0.01
C ALA A 54 6.07 -5.83 -0.06
N TYR A 55 6.76 -5.76 -1.21
CA TYR A 55 7.81 -4.75 -1.40
C TYR A 55 7.25 -3.35 -1.56
N GLU A 56 6.16 -3.20 -2.30
CA GLU A 56 5.47 -1.91 -2.45
C GLU A 56 4.92 -1.38 -1.12
N LEU A 57 4.52 -2.28 -0.22
CA LEU A 57 3.95 -1.97 1.08
C LEU A 57 4.98 -1.98 2.23
N TYR A 58 6.28 -2.08 1.89
CA TYR A 58 7.34 -2.13 2.91
C TYR A 58 7.33 -0.91 3.83
N SER A 59 7.20 0.29 3.28
CA SER A 59 7.10 1.53 4.05
C SER A 59 5.88 1.56 4.98
N HIS A 60 4.73 1.04 4.52
CA HIS A 60 3.56 0.88 5.36
C HIS A 60 3.85 -0.03 6.55
N TYR A 61 4.50 -1.17 6.30
CA TYR A 61 4.89 -2.08 7.37
C TYR A 61 5.90 -1.44 8.33
N ASP A 62 6.95 -0.82 7.79
CA ASP A 62 8.04 -0.26 8.59
C ASP A 62 7.55 0.85 9.53
N LEU A 63 6.72 1.75 9.03
CA LEU A 63 6.17 2.89 9.78
C LEU A 63 5.02 2.53 10.73
N ALA A 64 4.33 1.41 10.52
CA ALA A 64 3.17 1.03 11.32
C ALA A 64 3.52 0.85 12.79
N ASN A 65 2.84 1.57 13.67
CA ASN A 65 3.02 1.53 15.11
C ASN A 65 1.73 1.90 15.84
N GLY A 66 1.51 1.35 17.04
CA GLY A 66 0.35 1.65 17.87
C GLY A 66 -0.98 1.23 17.24
N HIS A 67 -2.00 2.06 17.35
CA HIS A 67 -3.26 1.89 16.64
C HIS A 67 -3.08 2.32 15.18
N CYS A 68 -3.18 1.38 14.25
CA CYS A 68 -3.13 1.66 12.83
C CYS A 68 -4.54 1.73 12.23
N ILE A 69 -4.83 2.78 11.45
CA ILE A 69 -6.00 2.84 10.58
C ILE A 69 -5.50 2.67 9.14
N CYS A 70 -6.07 1.69 8.43
CA CYS A 70 -5.80 1.41 7.04
C CYS A 70 -7.02 1.74 6.19
N THR A 71 -6.85 2.42 5.06
CA THR A 71 -7.92 2.61 4.08
C THR A 71 -7.74 1.65 2.91
N GLY A 72 -8.85 1.02 2.49
CA GLY A 72 -8.82 -0.07 1.52
C GLY A 72 -8.34 -1.39 2.14
N LEU A 73 -9.00 -2.49 1.80
CA LEU A 73 -8.67 -3.84 2.25
C LEU A 73 -8.07 -4.68 1.11
N GLY A 74 -8.61 -4.55 -0.09
CA GLY A 74 -8.17 -5.28 -1.25
C GLY A 74 -8.05 -6.79 -1.00
N LEU A 75 -6.89 -7.37 -1.31
CA LEU A 75 -6.57 -8.78 -1.02
C LEU A 75 -6.03 -9.02 0.40
N GLY A 76 -5.95 -7.99 1.24
CA GLY A 76 -5.52 -8.09 2.63
C GLY A 76 -4.02 -8.34 2.82
N VAL A 77 -3.20 -8.00 1.85
CA VAL A 77 -1.74 -8.23 1.87
C VAL A 77 -1.09 -7.47 3.02
N ARG A 78 -1.37 -6.17 3.13
CA ARG A 78 -0.86 -5.29 4.17
C ARG A 78 -1.35 -5.71 5.55
N GLU A 79 -2.65 -5.94 5.67
CA GLU A 79 -3.31 -6.23 6.94
C GLU A 79 -2.82 -7.54 7.55
N ASN A 80 -2.68 -8.59 6.75
CA ASN A 80 -2.11 -9.87 7.22
C ASN A 80 -0.66 -9.70 7.71
N TRP A 81 0.11 -8.83 7.09
CA TRP A 81 1.48 -8.56 7.52
C TRP A 81 1.51 -7.76 8.83
N LEU A 82 0.69 -6.71 8.93
CA LEU A 82 0.59 -5.85 10.12
C LEU A 82 0.11 -6.60 11.36
N LEU A 83 -0.77 -7.59 11.22
CA LEU A 83 -1.23 -8.43 12.34
C LEU A 83 -0.10 -9.18 13.05
N ASN A 84 1.03 -9.40 12.37
CA ASN A 84 2.20 -10.08 12.94
C ASN A 84 3.25 -9.10 13.47
N LYS A 85 3.03 -7.79 13.34
CA LYS A 85 3.97 -6.76 13.83
C LYS A 85 3.67 -6.42 15.28
N LYS A 86 4.66 -6.64 16.17
CA LYS A 86 4.50 -6.45 17.62
C LYS A 86 4.21 -5.00 18.03
N GLU A 87 4.68 -4.06 17.23
CA GLU A 87 4.50 -2.63 17.44
C GLU A 87 3.06 -2.18 17.11
N VAL A 88 2.29 -2.98 16.36
CA VAL A 88 0.87 -2.71 16.07
C VAL A 88 0.00 -3.25 17.20
N SER A 89 -0.64 -2.38 17.94
CA SER A 89 -1.49 -2.73 19.09
C SER A 89 -2.95 -2.92 18.72
N LYS A 90 -3.40 -2.23 17.67
CA LYS A 90 -4.77 -2.31 17.13
C LYS A 90 -4.74 -2.05 15.64
N LEU A 91 -5.58 -2.77 14.88
CA LEU A 91 -5.75 -2.56 13.44
C LEU A 91 -7.22 -2.30 13.13
N THR A 92 -7.50 -1.15 12.53
CA THR A 92 -8.82 -0.78 11.99
C THR A 92 -8.68 -0.62 10.48
N VAL A 93 -9.59 -1.21 9.71
CA VAL A 93 -9.64 -1.09 8.25
C VAL A 93 -10.94 -0.41 7.85
N VAL A 94 -10.84 0.64 7.06
CA VAL A 94 -11.98 1.32 6.46
C VAL A 94 -12.06 0.90 5.00
N GLU A 95 -13.06 0.09 4.66
CA GLU A 95 -13.29 -0.46 3.33
C GLU A 95 -14.67 -0.07 2.82
N LYS A 96 -14.69 0.48 1.62
CA LYS A 96 -15.94 0.97 1.00
C LYS A 96 -16.74 -0.14 0.32
N SER A 97 -16.09 -1.20 -0.18
CA SER A 97 -16.76 -2.31 -0.84
C SER A 97 -17.22 -3.36 0.16
N LYS A 98 -18.54 -3.53 0.24
CA LYS A 98 -19.13 -4.64 1.00
C LYS A 98 -18.70 -6.00 0.44
N GLU A 99 -18.54 -6.10 -0.87
CA GLU A 99 -18.18 -7.30 -1.60
C GLU A 99 -16.77 -7.77 -1.21
N VAL A 100 -15.81 -6.85 -1.09
CA VAL A 100 -14.46 -7.13 -0.60
C VAL A 100 -14.49 -7.61 0.85
N ILE A 101 -15.30 -6.97 1.71
CA ILE A 101 -15.48 -7.39 3.10
C ILE A 101 -16.08 -8.81 3.16
N ASP A 102 -17.10 -9.10 2.37
CA ASP A 102 -17.75 -10.41 2.32
C ASP A 102 -16.81 -11.50 1.79
N TYR A 103 -15.96 -11.19 0.79
CA TYR A 103 -14.88 -12.07 0.36
C TYR A 103 -13.97 -12.45 1.53
N HIS A 104 -13.48 -11.48 2.32
CA HIS A 104 -12.62 -11.75 3.47
C HIS A 104 -13.33 -12.55 4.55
N ARG A 105 -14.62 -12.32 4.79
CA ARG A 105 -15.41 -13.13 5.71
C ARG A 105 -15.52 -14.58 5.26
N TYR A 106 -15.61 -14.79 3.95
CA TYR A 106 -15.66 -16.14 3.37
C TYR A 106 -14.34 -16.89 3.53
N ILE A 107 -13.20 -16.25 3.20
CA ILE A 107 -11.89 -16.94 3.18
C ILE A 107 -11.22 -17.01 4.55
N ASN A 108 -11.44 -16.03 5.42
CA ASN A 108 -10.77 -15.92 6.71
C ASN A 108 -11.66 -15.22 7.75
N PRO A 109 -12.72 -15.87 8.24
CA PRO A 109 -13.60 -15.25 9.24
C PRO A 109 -12.88 -14.84 10.53
N LYS A 110 -11.81 -15.54 10.93
CA LYS A 110 -10.99 -15.22 12.10
C LYS A 110 -10.19 -13.92 11.97
N PHE A 111 -10.04 -13.40 10.76
CA PHE A 111 -9.44 -12.08 10.53
C PHE A 111 -10.18 -10.99 11.32
N PHE A 112 -11.51 -11.07 11.34
CA PHE A 112 -12.38 -10.10 12.02
C PHE A 112 -12.36 -10.21 13.56
N ASP A 113 -11.75 -11.25 14.13
CA ASP A 113 -11.52 -11.34 15.58
C ASP A 113 -10.37 -10.41 16.02
N ASN A 114 -9.48 -10.05 15.09
CA ASN A 114 -8.26 -9.28 15.34
C ASN A 114 -8.22 -7.93 14.64
N VAL A 115 -9.12 -7.69 13.68
CA VAL A 115 -9.20 -6.47 12.87
C VAL A 115 -10.60 -5.89 12.94
N GLU A 116 -10.68 -4.63 13.30
CA GLU A 116 -11.93 -3.88 13.21
C GLU A 116 -12.14 -3.43 11.76
N VAL A 117 -13.09 -4.03 11.05
CA VAL A 117 -13.40 -3.65 9.66
C VAL A 117 -14.66 -2.81 9.63
N ILE A 118 -14.54 -1.61 9.12
CA ILE A 118 -15.62 -0.61 9.02
C ILE A 118 -16.01 -0.48 7.55
N HIS A 119 -17.28 -0.80 7.26
CA HIS A 119 -17.84 -0.60 5.92
C HIS A 119 -18.21 0.86 5.74
N MET A 120 -17.34 1.65 5.15
CA MET A 120 -17.53 3.10 4.96
C MET A 120 -16.56 3.63 3.91
N ASP A 121 -16.91 4.72 3.25
CA ASP A 121 -15.96 5.49 2.45
C ASP A 121 -14.93 6.16 3.36
N ALA A 122 -13.64 6.08 3.00
CA ALA A 122 -12.55 6.67 3.78
C ALA A 122 -12.68 8.19 3.95
N TYR A 123 -13.32 8.87 3.00
CA TYR A 123 -13.59 10.30 3.07
C TYR A 123 -14.68 10.68 4.09
N GLU A 124 -15.53 9.74 4.48
CA GLU A 124 -16.59 9.96 5.45
C GLU A 124 -16.17 9.53 6.86
N TYR A 125 -15.17 8.66 6.96
CA TYR A 125 -14.71 8.13 8.24
C TYR A 125 -14.02 9.20 9.07
N LYS A 126 -14.33 9.22 10.38
CA LYS A 126 -13.71 10.10 11.37
C LYS A 126 -13.15 9.27 12.50
N GLY A 127 -11.90 9.52 12.84
CA GLY A 127 -11.24 8.75 13.88
C GLY A 127 -9.92 9.34 14.34
N LYS A 128 -9.28 8.58 15.24
CA LYS A 128 -7.95 8.90 15.74
C LYS A 128 -7.10 7.63 15.79
N CYS A 129 -5.83 7.74 15.42
CA CYS A 129 -4.87 6.64 15.45
C CYS A 129 -3.44 7.16 15.68
N ASP A 130 -2.50 6.25 15.89
CA ASP A 130 -1.09 6.58 15.92
C ASP A 130 -0.54 6.60 14.48
N THR A 131 -0.96 5.64 13.65
CA THR A 131 -0.52 5.54 12.25
C THR A 131 -1.70 5.41 11.28
N LEU A 132 -1.74 6.26 10.25
CA LEU A 132 -2.71 6.23 9.16
C LEU A 132 -2.04 5.75 7.86
N LEU A 133 -2.54 4.66 7.28
CA LEU A 133 -1.97 4.02 6.08
C LEU A 133 -3.00 4.03 4.94
N LEU A 134 -2.76 4.87 3.93
CA LEU A 134 -3.68 5.08 2.82
C LEU A 134 -3.32 4.19 1.62
N ASP A 135 -4.27 3.36 1.19
CA ASP A 135 -4.14 2.48 0.02
C ASP A 135 -5.55 2.12 -0.52
N HIS A 136 -6.26 3.13 -0.98
CA HIS A 136 -7.64 3.01 -1.51
C HIS A 136 -7.75 3.61 -2.92
N TYR A 137 -6.63 3.75 -3.62
CA TYR A 137 -6.57 4.36 -4.94
C TYR A 137 -6.74 3.28 -6.03
N GLU A 138 -7.43 3.61 -7.10
CA GLU A 138 -7.53 2.79 -8.30
C GLU A 138 -6.18 2.79 -9.04
N GLU A 139 -5.70 1.62 -9.52
CA GLU A 139 -4.36 1.47 -10.13
C GLU A 139 -4.10 2.43 -11.30
N ASP A 140 -5.12 2.70 -12.13
CA ASP A 140 -5.01 3.55 -13.33
C ASP A 140 -5.15 5.04 -13.06
N ALA A 141 -5.64 5.43 -11.89
CA ALA A 141 -5.94 6.82 -11.53
C ALA A 141 -4.76 7.58 -10.91
N VAL A 142 -3.51 7.15 -11.14
CA VAL A 142 -2.36 7.71 -10.41
C VAL A 142 -1.92 9.07 -10.96
N ASN A 143 -2.82 10.04 -10.82
CA ASN A 143 -2.44 11.44 -10.86
C ASN A 143 -1.83 11.81 -9.51
N ASP A 144 -0.51 12.04 -9.48
CA ASP A 144 0.25 12.40 -8.27
C ASP A 144 -0.40 13.52 -7.45
N MET A 145 -0.98 14.51 -8.13
CA MET A 145 -1.64 15.64 -7.45
C MET A 145 -2.93 15.21 -6.77
N LEU A 146 -3.72 14.35 -7.41
CA LEU A 146 -4.97 13.84 -6.86
C LEU A 146 -4.70 12.98 -5.61
N VAL A 147 -3.71 12.09 -5.67
CA VAL A 147 -3.31 11.26 -4.52
C VAL A 147 -2.95 12.14 -3.31
N LEU A 148 -2.14 13.18 -3.52
CA LEU A 148 -1.73 14.08 -2.43
C LEU A 148 -2.88 14.93 -1.90
N GLN A 149 -3.80 15.38 -2.77
CA GLN A 149 -4.99 16.11 -2.37
C GLN A 149 -5.95 15.22 -1.56
N ASN A 150 -6.16 13.99 -2.00
CA ASN A 150 -6.98 13.01 -1.31
C ASN A 150 -6.41 12.69 0.08
N ALA A 151 -5.10 12.48 0.17
CA ALA A 151 -4.43 12.26 1.45
C ALA A 151 -4.60 13.46 2.40
N SER A 152 -4.44 14.69 1.89
CA SER A 152 -4.68 15.92 2.66
C SER A 152 -6.14 16.06 3.09
N GLU A 153 -7.09 15.61 2.30
CA GLU A 153 -8.52 15.66 2.69
C GLU A 153 -8.83 14.67 3.80
N ILE A 154 -8.36 13.43 3.67
CA ILE A 154 -8.58 12.39 4.67
C ILE A 154 -7.91 12.75 6.00
N SER A 155 -6.71 13.33 5.99
CA SER A 155 -5.99 13.74 7.20
C SER A 155 -6.71 14.82 8.02
N LYS A 156 -7.68 15.53 7.44
CA LYS A 156 -8.55 16.47 8.19
C LYS A 156 -9.62 15.77 9.02
N HIS A 157 -9.92 14.52 8.69
CA HIS A 157 -10.98 13.74 9.33
C HIS A 157 -10.46 12.65 10.26
N ILE A 158 -9.22 12.19 10.00
CA ILE A 158 -8.55 11.16 10.79
C ILE A 158 -7.30 11.77 11.43
N GLU A 159 -7.40 12.08 12.73
CA GLU A 159 -6.26 12.59 13.51
C GLU A 159 -5.23 11.47 13.68
N CYS A 160 -3.97 11.71 13.30
CA CYS A 160 -2.90 10.73 13.42
C CYS A 160 -1.55 11.41 13.70
N ASP A 161 -0.65 10.67 14.36
CA ASP A 161 0.70 11.14 14.62
C ASP A 161 1.55 11.07 13.35
N ILE A 162 1.42 9.97 12.59
CA ILE A 162 2.07 9.81 11.29
C ILE A 162 1.09 9.22 10.27
N MET A 163 1.32 9.60 9.02
CA MET A 163 0.61 9.07 7.86
C MET A 163 1.58 8.60 6.79
N TRP A 164 1.19 7.57 6.07
CA TRP A 164 1.82 7.15 4.83
C TRP A 164 0.78 6.80 3.78
N MET A 165 1.16 6.90 2.50
CA MET A 165 0.25 6.56 1.41
C MET A 165 0.98 5.73 0.36
N TRP A 166 0.28 4.76 -0.20
CA TRP A 166 0.77 4.01 -1.35
C TRP A 166 1.18 4.96 -2.47
N THR A 167 2.28 4.63 -3.15
CA THR A 167 2.90 5.42 -4.23
C THR A 167 3.67 6.68 -3.82
N LEU A 168 3.71 7.09 -2.55
CA LEU A 168 4.44 8.30 -2.14
C LEU A 168 5.92 8.24 -2.56
N GLU A 169 6.56 7.07 -2.47
CA GLU A 169 7.94 6.82 -2.90
C GLU A 169 8.14 7.17 -4.38
N ARG A 170 7.20 6.74 -5.21
CA ARG A 170 7.22 7.01 -6.66
C ARG A 170 7.01 8.50 -6.94
N ILE A 171 6.10 9.13 -6.23
CA ILE A 171 5.82 10.58 -6.37
C ILE A 171 7.07 11.39 -6.02
N VAL A 172 7.71 11.09 -4.89
CA VAL A 172 8.94 11.75 -4.44
C VAL A 172 10.06 11.56 -5.45
N ALA A 173 10.30 10.32 -5.88
CA ALA A 173 11.37 10.02 -6.83
C ALA A 173 11.14 10.66 -8.20
N GLY A 174 9.92 10.60 -8.72
CA GLY A 174 9.56 11.20 -10.01
C GLY A 174 9.76 12.72 -10.02
N ARG A 175 9.32 13.40 -8.97
CA ARG A 175 9.52 14.85 -8.82
C ARG A 175 11.00 15.22 -8.61
N THR A 176 11.74 14.42 -7.86
CA THR A 176 13.19 14.58 -7.68
C THR A 176 13.90 14.51 -9.03
N TRP A 177 13.60 13.48 -9.84
CA TRP A 177 14.17 13.33 -11.17
C TRP A 177 13.83 14.50 -12.10
N GLN A 178 12.55 14.89 -12.15
CA GLN A 178 12.11 16.01 -12.98
C GLN A 178 12.82 17.32 -12.61
N ARG A 179 12.96 17.59 -11.31
CA ARG A 179 13.62 18.81 -10.83
C ARG A 179 15.12 18.79 -11.10
N SER A 180 15.78 17.65 -10.83
CA SER A 180 17.21 17.47 -11.11
C SER A 180 17.53 17.67 -12.61
N SER A 181 16.68 17.14 -13.49
CA SER A 181 16.81 17.31 -14.94
C SER A 181 16.64 18.77 -15.37
N LYS A 182 15.76 19.53 -14.74
CA LYS A 182 15.54 20.96 -15.05
C LYS A 182 16.70 21.85 -14.61
N VAL A 183 17.28 21.57 -13.45
CA VAL A 183 18.36 22.41 -12.88
C VAL A 183 19.75 21.93 -13.27
N GLY A 184 19.87 20.79 -13.93
CA GLY A 184 21.16 20.21 -14.35
C GLY A 184 22.07 19.75 -13.20
N SER A 185 21.50 19.54 -12.00
CA SER A 185 22.22 19.09 -10.80
C SER A 185 21.33 18.21 -9.94
N TYR A 186 21.97 17.44 -9.04
CA TYR A 186 21.25 16.58 -8.11
C TYR A 186 20.36 17.41 -7.16
N VAL A 187 19.13 16.95 -6.98
CA VAL A 187 18.17 17.43 -5.98
C VAL A 187 17.85 16.27 -5.05
N SER A 188 17.93 16.47 -3.74
CA SER A 188 17.68 15.39 -2.78
C SER A 188 16.20 15.01 -2.70
N LYS A 189 15.92 13.74 -2.40
CA LYS A 189 14.55 13.24 -2.15
C LYS A 189 13.96 13.88 -0.90
N THR A 190 14.78 14.11 0.13
CA THR A 190 14.36 14.78 1.38
C THR A 190 13.83 16.19 1.11
N LEU A 191 14.44 16.96 0.21
CA LEU A 191 13.94 18.28 -0.17
C LEU A 191 12.54 18.19 -0.78
N ILE A 192 12.33 17.29 -1.76
CA ILE A 192 11.04 17.10 -2.43
C ILE A 192 9.98 16.56 -1.46
N TYR A 193 10.37 15.62 -0.60
CA TYR A 193 9.52 15.04 0.44
C TYR A 193 9.01 16.12 1.41
N ASN A 194 9.90 16.98 1.92
CA ASN A 194 9.54 18.05 2.84
C ASN A 194 8.69 19.14 2.17
N GLU A 195 8.92 19.42 0.87
CA GLU A 195 8.05 20.30 0.09
C GLU A 195 6.62 19.73 -0.03
N ILE A 196 6.47 18.40 -0.26
CA ILE A 196 5.18 17.72 -0.29
C ILE A 196 4.52 17.79 1.08
N LYS A 197 5.23 17.38 2.14
CA LYS A 197 4.77 17.43 3.53
C LYS A 197 4.19 18.79 3.90
N THR A 198 4.95 19.86 3.63
CA THR A 198 4.55 21.23 3.95
C THR A 198 3.41 21.74 3.06
N ARG A 199 3.48 21.50 1.74
CA ARG A 199 2.51 22.04 0.79
C ARG A 199 1.10 21.47 0.99
N PHE A 200 1.00 20.19 1.37
CA PHE A 200 -0.27 19.49 1.53
C PHE A 200 -0.69 19.34 2.98
N ASP A 201 0.10 19.91 3.90
CA ASP A 201 -0.12 19.82 5.35
C ASP A 201 -0.34 18.36 5.81
N LEU A 202 0.59 17.48 5.42
CA LEU A 202 0.49 16.06 5.68
C LEU A 202 1.29 15.69 6.94
N PRO A 203 0.74 14.88 7.86
CA PRO A 203 1.47 14.40 9.05
C PRO A 203 2.44 13.26 8.67
N LEU A 204 3.31 13.51 7.69
CA LEU A 204 4.35 12.57 7.29
C LEU A 204 5.47 12.53 8.33
N PRO A 205 6.10 11.37 8.61
CA PRO A 205 7.23 11.28 9.54
C PRO A 205 8.42 12.09 9.06
N ASP A 206 9.36 12.40 9.97
CA ASP A 206 10.64 12.96 9.57
C ASP A 206 11.56 11.82 9.13
N LEU A 207 11.99 11.86 7.87
CA LEU A 207 12.82 10.82 7.25
C LEU A 207 14.13 11.41 6.72
N THR A 208 15.18 10.62 6.84
CA THR A 208 16.48 10.88 6.22
C THR A 208 16.46 10.55 4.72
N GLU A 209 17.47 11.04 3.99
CA GLU A 209 17.67 10.67 2.58
C GLU A 209 17.85 9.15 2.42
N GLU A 210 18.55 8.50 3.36
CA GLU A 210 18.82 7.06 3.34
C GLU A 210 17.54 6.22 3.51
N GLU A 211 16.64 6.64 4.40
CA GLU A 211 15.33 5.99 4.60
C GLU A 211 14.44 6.14 3.36
N LEU A 212 14.39 7.33 2.78
CA LEU A 212 13.65 7.59 1.54
C LEU A 212 14.22 6.78 0.35
N GLU A 213 15.55 6.63 0.27
CA GLU A 213 16.19 5.77 -0.72
C GLU A 213 15.84 4.31 -0.50
N LEU A 214 15.82 3.83 0.75
CA LEU A 214 15.43 2.46 1.09
C LEU A 214 13.98 2.19 0.67
N TYR A 215 13.04 3.06 1.03
CA TYR A 215 11.63 2.90 0.68
C TYR A 215 11.42 2.90 -0.83
N TYR A 216 12.07 3.83 -1.54
CA TYR A 216 12.02 3.86 -2.99
C TYR A 216 12.63 2.60 -3.64
N PHE A 217 13.77 2.12 -3.10
CA PHE A 217 14.39 0.88 -3.57
C PHE A 217 13.47 -0.33 -3.38
N MET A 218 12.82 -0.43 -2.24
CA MET A 218 11.86 -1.50 -1.95
C MET A 218 10.67 -1.43 -2.91
N TYR A 219 10.06 -0.28 -3.05
CA TYR A 219 8.96 -0.04 -3.98
C TYR A 219 9.31 -0.44 -5.43
N ASN A 220 10.50 -0.08 -5.92
CA ASN A 220 10.93 -0.43 -7.28
C ASN A 220 11.46 -1.86 -7.44
N SER A 221 11.63 -2.60 -6.36
CA SER A 221 12.14 -3.98 -6.44
C SER A 221 11.22 -4.92 -7.23
N LYS A 222 9.94 -4.58 -7.35
CA LYS A 222 8.99 -5.19 -8.30
C LYS A 222 9.48 -5.08 -9.74
N ALA A 223 9.92 -3.90 -10.18
CA ALA A 223 10.35 -3.68 -11.57
C ALA A 223 11.57 -4.50 -11.96
N ILE A 224 12.48 -4.77 -11.01
CA ILE A 224 13.71 -5.57 -11.25
C ILE A 224 13.38 -7.06 -11.41
N SER A 225 12.40 -7.58 -10.68
CA SER A 225 11.98 -8.99 -10.81
C SER A 225 11.28 -9.26 -12.14
N VAL A 226 10.47 -8.32 -12.62
CA VAL A 226 9.78 -8.41 -13.92
C VAL A 226 10.79 -8.35 -15.08
N HIS A 227 11.77 -7.44 -15.07
CA HIS A 227 12.79 -7.36 -16.13
C HIS A 227 13.67 -8.60 -16.24
N LYS A 228 14.01 -9.27 -15.14
CA LYS A 228 14.79 -10.51 -15.18
C LYS A 228 14.04 -11.68 -15.82
N GLN A 229 12.70 -11.68 -15.78
CA GLN A 229 11.92 -12.72 -16.45
C GLN A 229 11.90 -12.53 -17.98
N PHE A 230 11.85 -11.31 -18.48
CA PHE A 230 11.86 -11.04 -19.92
C PHE A 230 13.23 -11.21 -20.58
N SER A 231 14.33 -11.03 -19.85
CA SER A 231 15.69 -11.22 -20.39
C SER A 231 16.11 -12.69 -20.55
N ASN A 232 15.41 -13.62 -19.88
CA ASN A 232 15.68 -15.06 -20.00
C ASN A 232 14.91 -15.75 -21.14
N TYR A 233 14.04 -15.04 -21.86
CA TYR A 233 13.30 -15.57 -23.02
C TYR A 233 13.86 -15.08 -24.38
N GLY A 234 14.98 -14.38 -24.38
CA GLY A 234 15.63 -13.80 -25.57
C GLY A 234 17.02 -14.36 -25.88
N SER A 235 17.34 -15.57 -25.43
CA SER A 235 18.60 -16.26 -25.77
C SER A 235 18.33 -17.67 -26.25
#